data_172a24b2999e65703ec1ce0f2f583929
#
_entry.id   172a24b2999e65703ec1ce0f2f583929
#
_cell.length_a   1.000
_cell.length_b   1.000
_cell.length_c   1.000
_cell.angle_alpha   90.00
_cell.angle_beta   90.00
_cell.angle_gamma   90.00
#
_symmetry.space_group_name_H-M   'P 1'
#
loop_
_entity.id
_entity.type
_entity.pdbx_description
1 polymer ?
#
loop_
_entity_poly.entity_id
_entity_poly.type
_entity_poly.pdbx_seq_one_letter_code
_entity_poly.pdbx_strand_id
1 'polypeptide(L)'
;ISPENGGIGESEKCAALEKWLRENGFSDIQKYSAPDSRVLSKERPSLVVTIPGQKDDYRIWVMTHMDVVPTGELSLWETEPFTMVEKDGKLFGRGVEDNQQGLVSSVFASLYYVKNNITPLHTIKLLFVADEECGSEYGIVYLMKNFDLFKKTDCVVIPDGGDPKGETIEIAEKNLLWLKLHVMGKQTHGSRPDSGNNACLAANDLSLRLNKLESFFNKKDNLFQPNYSTFQPTLR
;
A
#
# COMPACT_ATOMS: atom_id res chain seq x y z
N ILE A 1 -7.42 6.90 -3.93
CA ILE A 1 -6.08 7.45 -4.21
C ILE A 1 -5.71 8.40 -3.08
N SER A 2 -4.46 8.31 -2.60
CA SER A 2 -3.91 9.20 -1.59
C SER A 2 -3.86 10.68 -2.05
N PRO A 3 -4.00 11.65 -1.13
CA PRO A 3 -3.87 13.08 -1.43
C PRO A 3 -2.52 13.46 -2.07
N GLU A 4 -1.44 12.76 -1.78
CA GLU A 4 -0.12 12.94 -2.40
C GLU A 4 -0.18 12.77 -3.93
N ASN A 5 -1.11 11.96 -4.40
CA ASN A 5 -1.33 11.65 -5.80
C ASN A 5 -2.61 12.29 -6.36
N GLY A 6 -3.13 13.33 -5.69
CA GLY A 6 -4.31 14.09 -6.12
C GLY A 6 -5.66 13.43 -5.81
N GLY A 7 -5.67 12.41 -4.97
CA GLY A 7 -6.89 11.72 -4.56
C GLY A 7 -7.60 12.38 -3.38
N ILE A 8 -8.74 11.81 -3.00
CA ILE A 8 -9.62 12.31 -1.93
C ILE A 8 -9.54 11.50 -0.63
N GLY A 9 -8.65 10.52 -0.58
CA GLY A 9 -8.53 9.58 0.55
C GLY A 9 -9.54 8.43 0.48
N GLU A 10 -9.62 7.66 1.57
CA GLU A 10 -10.34 6.38 1.63
C GLU A 10 -11.69 6.45 2.34
N SER A 11 -12.15 7.62 2.77
CA SER A 11 -13.33 7.76 3.64
C SER A 11 -14.61 7.18 3.04
N GLU A 12 -14.84 7.39 1.74
CA GLU A 12 -16.03 6.87 1.05
C GLU A 12 -15.97 5.34 0.94
N LYS A 13 -14.82 4.79 0.56
CA LYS A 13 -14.62 3.35 0.46
C LYS A 13 -14.72 2.67 1.82
N CYS A 14 -14.11 3.28 2.84
CA CYS A 14 -14.19 2.81 4.22
C CYS A 14 -15.65 2.76 4.71
N ALA A 15 -16.44 3.80 4.46
CA ALA A 15 -17.84 3.84 4.83
C ALA A 15 -18.69 2.79 4.09
N ALA A 16 -18.44 2.59 2.80
CA ALA A 16 -19.11 1.56 2.01
C ALA A 16 -18.75 0.15 2.50
N LEU A 17 -17.46 -0.11 2.82
CA LEU A 17 -17.00 -1.37 3.37
C LEU A 17 -17.61 -1.64 4.75
N GLU A 18 -17.59 -0.66 5.66
CA GLU A 18 -18.20 -0.77 6.98
C GLU A 18 -19.69 -1.10 6.89
N LYS A 19 -20.41 -0.39 6.02
CA LYS A 19 -21.85 -0.64 5.79
C LYS A 19 -22.07 -2.09 5.34
N TRP A 20 -21.36 -2.53 4.33
CA TRP A 20 -21.48 -3.89 3.80
C TRP A 20 -21.18 -4.95 4.87
N LEU A 21 -20.12 -4.76 5.65
CA LEU A 21 -19.74 -5.67 6.74
C LEU A 21 -20.87 -5.79 7.77
N ARG A 22 -21.46 -4.68 8.23
CA ARG A 22 -22.59 -4.67 9.18
C ARG A 22 -23.83 -5.37 8.63
N GLU A 23 -24.16 -5.10 7.37
CA GLU A 23 -25.31 -5.74 6.68
C GLU A 23 -25.11 -7.24 6.53
N ASN A 24 -23.88 -7.74 6.54
CA ASN A 24 -23.54 -9.15 6.44
C ASN A 24 -23.29 -9.84 7.79
N GLY A 25 -23.50 -9.13 8.91
CA GLY A 25 -23.53 -9.71 10.25
C GLY A 25 -22.23 -9.55 11.04
N PHE A 26 -21.23 -8.82 10.54
CA PHE A 26 -20.09 -8.45 11.36
C PHE A 26 -20.52 -7.37 12.37
N SER A 27 -20.38 -7.65 13.65
CA SER A 27 -20.88 -6.79 14.73
C SER A 27 -19.79 -5.97 15.43
N ASP A 28 -18.60 -6.53 15.62
CA ASP A 28 -17.48 -5.85 16.28
C ASP A 28 -16.59 -5.18 15.23
N ILE A 29 -16.95 -3.93 14.90
CA ILE A 29 -16.21 -3.11 13.94
C ILE A 29 -15.82 -1.81 14.62
N GLN A 30 -14.52 -1.54 14.64
CA GLN A 30 -13.92 -0.33 15.20
C GLN A 30 -13.24 0.48 14.11
N LYS A 31 -13.51 1.80 14.07
CA LYS A 31 -12.87 2.74 13.15
C LYS A 31 -11.79 3.52 13.87
N TYR A 32 -10.62 3.60 13.27
CA TYR A 32 -9.49 4.39 13.71
C TYR A 32 -9.14 5.39 12.62
N SER A 33 -9.07 6.67 12.95
CA SER A 33 -8.88 7.72 11.94
C SER A 33 -7.67 8.57 12.25
N ALA A 34 -6.74 8.63 11.31
CA ALA A 34 -5.63 9.57 11.34
C ALA A 34 -6.11 10.94 10.85
N PRO A 35 -5.84 12.06 11.58
CA PRO A 35 -6.23 13.38 11.11
C PRO A 35 -5.41 13.79 9.87
N ASP A 36 -6.10 14.23 8.80
CA ASP A 36 -5.47 14.71 7.58
C ASP A 36 -6.27 15.89 7.00
N SER A 37 -5.71 17.10 7.09
CA SER A 37 -6.35 18.31 6.60
C SER A 37 -6.42 18.43 5.07
N ARG A 38 -5.69 17.60 4.33
CA ARG A 38 -5.63 17.62 2.86
C ARG A 38 -6.87 17.01 2.20
N VAL A 39 -7.61 16.17 2.94
CA VAL A 39 -8.86 15.54 2.45
C VAL A 39 -10.10 16.24 3.00
N LEU A 40 -11.21 16.14 2.27
CA LEU A 40 -12.48 16.77 2.67
C LEU A 40 -13.03 16.20 3.99
N SER A 41 -12.88 14.90 4.21
CA SER A 41 -13.27 14.22 5.46
C SER A 41 -12.46 14.65 6.68
N LYS A 42 -11.30 15.31 6.48
CA LYS A 42 -10.31 15.65 7.51
C LYS A 42 -9.71 14.44 8.25
N GLU A 43 -9.93 13.24 7.72
CA GLU A 43 -9.44 12.01 8.31
C GLU A 43 -9.11 10.96 7.24
N ARG A 44 -8.16 10.09 7.55
CA ARG A 44 -7.81 8.88 6.81
C ARG A 44 -8.19 7.68 7.69
N PRO A 45 -9.32 7.03 7.42
CA PRO A 45 -9.83 5.97 8.28
C PRO A 45 -9.21 4.61 7.99
N SER A 46 -9.04 3.83 9.04
CA SER A 46 -8.77 2.39 9.00
C SER A 46 -9.84 1.65 9.79
N LEU A 47 -10.18 0.42 9.41
CA LEU A 47 -11.15 -0.40 10.11
C LEU A 47 -10.51 -1.64 10.72
N VAL A 48 -10.93 -2.00 11.93
CA VAL A 48 -10.64 -3.28 12.56
C VAL A 48 -11.94 -4.02 12.77
N VAL A 49 -12.04 -5.23 12.24
CA VAL A 49 -13.17 -6.14 12.45
C VAL A 49 -12.70 -7.29 13.31
N THR A 50 -13.41 -7.59 14.38
CA THR A 50 -13.07 -8.69 15.29
C THR A 50 -14.09 -9.83 15.19
N ILE A 51 -13.58 -11.04 15.00
CA ILE A 51 -14.33 -12.29 15.13
C ILE A 51 -13.75 -13.01 16.35
N PRO A 52 -14.47 -12.99 17.50
CA PRO A 52 -13.97 -13.55 18.73
C PRO A 52 -13.71 -15.05 18.62
N GLY A 53 -12.56 -15.49 19.07
CA GLY A 53 -12.19 -16.90 19.16
C GLY A 53 -12.45 -17.51 20.52
N GLN A 54 -12.25 -18.82 20.63
CA GLN A 54 -12.29 -19.57 21.90
C GLN A 54 -11.08 -19.25 22.79
N LYS A 55 -9.96 -18.84 22.17
CA LYS A 55 -8.68 -18.49 22.82
C LYS A 55 -8.22 -17.14 22.33
N ASP A 56 -7.57 -16.39 23.22
CA ASP A 56 -6.97 -15.07 22.95
C ASP A 56 -5.49 -15.01 23.38
N ASP A 57 -4.81 -16.15 23.42
CA ASP A 57 -3.37 -16.26 23.68
C ASP A 57 -2.54 -15.60 22.59
N TYR A 58 -2.93 -15.77 21.34
CA TYR A 58 -2.54 -14.96 20.18
C TYR A 58 -3.74 -14.72 19.27
N ARG A 59 -3.66 -13.73 18.41
CA ARG A 59 -4.69 -13.39 17.44
C ARG A 59 -4.14 -13.54 16.03
N ILE A 60 -5.01 -13.87 15.09
CA ILE A 60 -4.67 -13.90 13.66
C ILE A 60 -5.18 -12.60 13.04
N TRP A 61 -4.26 -11.76 12.62
CA TRP A 61 -4.57 -10.55 11.89
C TRP A 61 -4.43 -10.80 10.40
N VAL A 62 -5.42 -10.35 9.63
CA VAL A 62 -5.32 -10.26 8.17
C VAL A 62 -5.38 -8.78 7.83
N MET A 63 -4.27 -8.23 7.37
CA MET A 63 -4.13 -6.82 7.04
C MET A 63 -4.14 -6.63 5.53
N THR A 64 -4.98 -5.71 5.06
CA THR A 64 -5.11 -5.29 3.66
C THR A 64 -5.29 -3.79 3.59
N HIS A 65 -5.04 -3.18 2.44
CA HIS A 65 -5.21 -1.74 2.30
C HIS A 65 -6.40 -1.35 1.41
N MET A 66 -6.89 -0.12 1.60
CA MET A 66 -8.04 0.42 0.90
C MET A 66 -7.68 1.39 -0.21
N ASP A 67 -6.53 2.01 -0.15
CA ASP A 67 -6.06 2.95 -1.17
C ASP A 67 -5.54 2.23 -2.41
N VAL A 68 -5.28 3.00 -3.45
CA VAL A 68 -4.75 2.53 -4.73
C VAL A 68 -3.85 3.61 -5.33
N VAL A 69 -2.87 3.21 -6.14
CA VAL A 69 -2.04 4.13 -6.92
C VAL A 69 -2.84 4.82 -8.03
N PRO A 70 -2.35 5.95 -8.57
CA PRO A 70 -2.93 6.57 -9.76
C PRO A 70 -2.96 5.63 -10.97
N THR A 71 -3.83 5.94 -11.91
CA THR A 71 -3.99 5.16 -13.14
C THR A 71 -2.75 5.14 -14.05
N GLY A 72 -1.87 6.12 -13.89
CA GLY A 72 -0.84 6.39 -14.88
C GLY A 72 -1.44 7.02 -16.14
N GLU A 73 -0.89 6.70 -17.30
CA GLU A 73 -1.35 7.25 -18.59
C GLU A 73 -2.64 6.58 -19.04
N LEU A 74 -3.73 7.35 -19.12
CA LEU A 74 -5.06 6.84 -19.45
C LEU A 74 -5.13 6.20 -20.86
N SER A 75 -4.31 6.66 -21.80
CA SER A 75 -4.26 6.09 -23.17
C SER A 75 -3.79 4.64 -23.23
N LEU A 76 -3.18 4.13 -22.14
CA LEU A 76 -2.74 2.74 -22.04
C LEU A 76 -3.83 1.81 -21.49
N TRP A 77 -4.97 2.34 -21.09
CA TRP A 77 -6.08 1.55 -20.58
C TRP A 77 -7.09 1.23 -21.70
N GLU A 78 -7.51 -0.03 -21.77
CA GLU A 78 -8.58 -0.48 -22.68
C GLU A 78 -9.99 -0.24 -22.07
N THR A 79 -10.07 -0.03 -20.75
CA THR A 79 -11.32 0.18 -20.02
C THR A 79 -11.17 1.37 -19.09
N GLU A 80 -12.28 1.90 -18.55
CA GLU A 80 -12.24 2.94 -17.51
C GLU A 80 -11.55 2.37 -16.26
N PRO A 81 -10.42 2.93 -15.81
CA PRO A 81 -9.60 2.34 -14.74
C PRO A 81 -10.31 2.11 -13.42
N PHE A 82 -11.24 3.01 -13.05
CA PHE A 82 -11.95 2.93 -11.77
C PHE A 82 -13.34 2.28 -11.87
N THR A 83 -13.65 1.70 -13.03
CA THR A 83 -14.85 0.90 -13.23
C THR A 83 -14.43 -0.54 -13.51
N MET A 84 -14.72 -1.44 -12.57
CA MET A 84 -14.39 -2.84 -12.72
C MET A 84 -15.13 -3.45 -13.94
N VAL A 85 -14.41 -4.10 -14.83
CA VAL A 85 -14.92 -4.79 -15.99
C VAL A 85 -14.55 -6.27 -15.91
N GLU A 86 -15.55 -7.14 -16.10
CA GLU A 86 -15.30 -8.57 -16.30
C GLU A 86 -15.24 -8.88 -17.82
N LYS A 87 -14.13 -9.51 -18.23
CA LYS A 87 -13.91 -9.92 -19.61
C LYS A 87 -13.09 -11.21 -19.64
N ASP A 88 -13.57 -12.21 -20.35
CA ASP A 88 -12.89 -13.50 -20.52
C ASP A 88 -12.51 -14.19 -19.20
N GLY A 89 -13.39 -14.10 -18.18
CA GLY A 89 -13.17 -14.67 -16.85
C GLY A 89 -12.10 -13.95 -16.02
N LYS A 90 -11.73 -12.73 -16.39
CA LYS A 90 -10.80 -11.87 -15.67
C LYS A 90 -11.46 -10.55 -15.28
N LEU A 91 -11.05 -10.01 -14.14
CA LEU A 91 -11.46 -8.69 -13.69
C LEU A 91 -10.39 -7.66 -14.01
N PHE A 92 -10.81 -6.55 -14.61
CA PHE A 92 -9.93 -5.44 -14.99
C PHE A 92 -10.35 -4.18 -14.25
N GLY A 93 -9.38 -3.44 -13.72
CA GLY A 93 -9.57 -2.18 -13.03
C GLY A 93 -8.41 -1.84 -12.11
N ARG A 94 -8.19 -0.56 -11.81
CA ARG A 94 -7.20 -0.13 -10.85
C ARG A 94 -7.58 -0.63 -9.45
N GLY A 95 -6.66 -1.33 -8.78
CA GLY A 95 -6.87 -1.86 -7.44
C GLY A 95 -7.60 -3.21 -7.38
N VAL A 96 -7.99 -3.81 -8.51
CA VAL A 96 -8.70 -5.10 -8.53
C VAL A 96 -7.82 -6.19 -7.92
N GLU A 97 -6.54 -6.21 -8.23
CA GLU A 97 -5.58 -7.14 -7.67
C GLU A 97 -4.97 -6.53 -6.41
N ASP A 98 -4.37 -5.36 -6.50
CA ASP A 98 -3.68 -4.64 -5.45
C ASP A 98 -4.59 -3.53 -4.87
N ASN A 99 -5.27 -3.72 -3.72
CA ASN A 99 -5.25 -4.94 -2.88
C ASN A 99 -6.69 -5.47 -2.67
N GLN A 100 -7.63 -5.21 -3.64
CA GLN A 100 -9.02 -5.62 -3.45
C GLN A 100 -9.19 -7.14 -3.47
N GLN A 101 -8.32 -7.87 -4.18
CA GLN A 101 -8.33 -9.32 -4.16
C GLN A 101 -8.08 -9.85 -2.75
N GLY A 102 -7.04 -9.39 -2.09
CA GLY A 102 -6.71 -9.74 -0.71
C GLY A 102 -7.80 -9.31 0.28
N LEU A 103 -8.30 -8.08 0.13
CA LEU A 103 -9.36 -7.53 0.97
C LEU A 103 -10.64 -8.36 0.87
N VAL A 104 -11.14 -8.60 -0.34
CA VAL A 104 -12.39 -9.35 -0.56
C VAL A 104 -12.24 -10.79 -0.13
N SER A 105 -11.12 -11.45 -0.46
CA SER A 105 -10.86 -12.84 -0.06
C SER A 105 -10.85 -13.00 1.46
N SER A 106 -10.21 -12.08 2.20
CA SER A 106 -10.17 -12.12 3.67
C SER A 106 -11.54 -11.90 4.30
N VAL A 107 -12.35 -10.98 3.73
CA VAL A 107 -13.72 -10.75 4.16
C VAL A 107 -14.59 -11.99 3.95
N PHE A 108 -14.55 -12.60 2.76
CA PHE A 108 -15.38 -13.77 2.45
C PHE A 108 -14.96 -15.02 3.22
N ALA A 109 -13.66 -15.24 3.41
CA ALA A 109 -13.16 -16.30 4.29
C ALA A 109 -13.68 -16.13 5.72
N SER A 110 -13.69 -14.90 6.22
CA SER A 110 -14.17 -14.58 7.56
C SER A 110 -15.71 -14.64 7.67
N LEU A 111 -16.41 -14.30 6.60
CA LEU A 111 -17.87 -14.36 6.51
C LEU A 111 -18.39 -15.80 6.74
N TYR A 112 -17.61 -16.82 6.40
CA TYR A 112 -17.93 -18.21 6.68
C TYR A 112 -18.20 -18.46 8.17
N TYR A 113 -17.35 -17.91 9.04
CA TYR A 113 -17.53 -18.02 10.50
C TYR A 113 -18.80 -17.30 10.97
N VAL A 114 -19.01 -16.08 10.48
CA VAL A 114 -20.16 -15.23 10.87
C VAL A 114 -21.48 -15.88 10.43
N LYS A 115 -21.59 -16.28 9.16
CA LYS A 115 -22.85 -16.85 8.61
C LYS A 115 -23.22 -18.21 9.18
N ASN A 116 -22.25 -18.99 9.60
CA ASN A 116 -22.49 -20.33 10.16
C ASN A 116 -22.47 -20.34 11.70
N ASN A 117 -22.32 -19.18 12.35
CA ASN A 117 -22.20 -19.08 13.81
C ASN A 117 -21.06 -19.96 14.38
N ILE A 118 -19.94 -20.04 13.66
CA ILE A 118 -18.77 -20.81 14.08
C ILE A 118 -17.82 -19.91 14.84
N THR A 119 -17.47 -20.28 16.07
CA THR A 119 -16.42 -19.61 16.83
C THR A 119 -15.07 -20.20 16.43
N PRO A 120 -14.13 -19.40 15.85
CA PRO A 120 -12.80 -19.89 15.50
C PRO A 120 -12.00 -20.25 16.77
N LEU A 121 -10.94 -21.03 16.61
CA LEU A 121 -10.09 -21.40 17.75
C LEU A 121 -9.38 -20.17 18.34
N HIS A 122 -8.82 -19.33 17.49
CA HIS A 122 -8.19 -18.06 17.90
C HIS A 122 -8.98 -16.87 17.35
N THR A 123 -8.93 -15.75 18.04
CA THR A 123 -9.54 -14.50 17.56
C THR A 123 -8.96 -14.10 16.21
N ILE A 124 -9.83 -13.85 15.23
CA ILE A 124 -9.48 -13.33 13.92
C ILE A 124 -9.76 -11.83 13.90
N LYS A 125 -8.81 -11.07 13.39
CA LYS A 125 -8.95 -9.62 13.20
C LYS A 125 -8.65 -9.26 11.74
N LEU A 126 -9.62 -8.64 11.07
CA LEU A 126 -9.39 -8.03 9.77
C LEU A 126 -9.03 -6.56 9.99
N LEU A 127 -7.93 -6.15 9.42
CA LEU A 127 -7.47 -4.76 9.47
C LEU A 127 -7.39 -4.21 8.05
N PHE A 128 -8.21 -3.20 7.78
CA PHE A 128 -8.23 -2.48 6.51
C PHE A 128 -7.59 -1.12 6.70
N VAL A 129 -6.38 -0.94 6.19
CA VAL A 129 -5.61 0.29 6.40
C VAL A 129 -5.77 1.29 5.27
N ALA A 130 -5.53 2.55 5.58
CA ALA A 130 -5.36 3.62 4.62
C ALA A 130 -3.88 3.80 4.27
N ASP A 131 -3.57 4.52 3.17
CA ASP A 131 -2.26 5.12 2.88
C ASP A 131 -1.10 4.15 2.66
N GLU A 132 -1.37 2.89 2.35
CA GLU A 132 -0.31 1.90 2.15
C GLU A 132 0.61 2.31 0.98
N GLU A 133 0.02 2.68 -0.14
CA GLU A 133 0.67 3.05 -1.40
C GLU A 133 1.52 4.34 -1.36
N CYS A 134 1.45 5.07 -0.24
CA CYS A 134 2.17 6.33 -0.05
C CYS A 134 3.01 6.39 1.22
N GLY A 135 3.35 5.21 1.80
CA GLY A 135 4.27 5.08 2.93
C GLY A 135 3.60 4.91 4.28
N SER A 136 2.29 4.68 4.31
CA SER A 136 1.52 4.22 5.48
C SER A 136 1.48 5.15 6.70
N GLU A 137 1.92 6.43 6.56
CA GLU A 137 1.99 7.38 7.70
C GLU A 137 0.60 7.64 8.31
N TYR A 138 -0.47 7.62 7.50
CA TYR A 138 -1.85 7.79 7.93
C TYR A 138 -2.61 6.45 8.13
N GLY A 139 -1.95 5.34 7.82
CA GLY A 139 -2.43 3.97 7.98
C GLY A 139 -1.78 3.26 9.16
N ILE A 140 -1.08 2.14 8.88
CA ILE A 140 -0.53 1.27 9.92
C ILE A 140 0.48 1.99 10.82
N VAL A 141 1.28 2.93 10.30
CA VAL A 141 2.25 3.69 11.11
C VAL A 141 1.53 4.54 12.15
N TYR A 142 0.45 5.23 11.75
CA TYR A 142 -0.39 5.99 12.70
C TYR A 142 -1.00 5.10 13.77
N LEU A 143 -1.54 3.94 13.36
CA LEU A 143 -2.16 2.99 14.27
C LEU A 143 -1.16 2.48 15.31
N MET A 144 0.02 2.08 14.89
CA MET A 144 1.07 1.58 15.79
C MET A 144 1.62 2.63 16.73
N LYS A 145 1.64 3.91 16.32
CA LYS A 145 2.10 5.02 17.18
C LYS A 145 1.07 5.42 18.24
N ASN A 146 -0.22 5.26 17.96
CA ASN A 146 -1.28 5.86 18.79
C ASN A 146 -2.14 4.84 19.53
N PHE A 147 -2.08 3.55 19.16
CA PHE A 147 -2.93 2.51 19.74
C PHE A 147 -2.13 1.23 20.00
N ASP A 148 -2.45 0.55 21.08
CA ASP A 148 -1.89 -0.77 21.42
C ASP A 148 -2.76 -1.89 20.82
N LEU A 149 -2.72 -2.02 19.51
CA LEU A 149 -3.57 -2.98 18.79
C LEU A 149 -2.99 -4.40 18.80
N PHE A 150 -1.67 -4.54 18.70
CA PHE A 150 -1.01 -5.81 18.47
C PHE A 150 -0.36 -6.36 19.74
N LYS A 151 -0.48 -7.68 19.94
CA LYS A 151 0.33 -8.41 20.92
C LYS A 151 1.59 -8.94 20.24
N LYS A 152 2.68 -9.10 20.99
CA LYS A 152 3.92 -9.70 20.47
C LYS A 152 3.76 -11.14 19.97
N THR A 153 2.71 -11.81 20.45
CA THR A 153 2.37 -13.18 20.08
C THR A 153 1.47 -13.28 18.86
N ASP A 154 0.91 -12.16 18.38
CA ASP A 154 -0.01 -12.18 17.26
C ASP A 154 0.67 -12.63 15.96
N CYS A 155 -0.08 -13.33 15.14
CA CYS A 155 0.30 -13.67 13.76
C CYS A 155 -0.34 -12.66 12.82
N VAL A 156 0.46 -12.03 11.96
CA VAL A 156 -0.03 -11.07 10.96
C VAL A 156 0.19 -11.66 9.57
N VAL A 157 -0.88 -11.75 8.80
CA VAL A 157 -0.89 -12.16 7.38
C VAL A 157 -1.29 -10.96 6.54
N ILE A 158 -0.50 -10.68 5.51
CA ILE A 158 -0.73 -9.56 4.59
C ILE A 158 -0.87 -10.16 3.18
N PRO A 159 -2.11 -10.40 2.69
CA PRO A 159 -2.35 -10.98 1.38
C PRO A 159 -2.25 -9.90 0.29
N ASP A 160 -1.06 -9.36 0.09
CA ASP A 160 -0.79 -8.25 -0.82
C ASP A 160 0.21 -8.63 -1.93
N GLY A 161 1.15 -9.49 -1.64
CA GLY A 161 2.11 -10.03 -2.59
C GLY A 161 1.97 -11.53 -2.77
N GLY A 162 2.66 -12.06 -3.77
CA GLY A 162 2.68 -13.50 -4.03
C GLY A 162 2.99 -13.84 -5.48
N ASP A 163 2.81 -15.10 -5.80
CA ASP A 163 2.92 -15.60 -7.17
C ASP A 163 1.56 -16.12 -7.68
N PRO A 164 1.36 -16.24 -9.02
CA PRO A 164 0.08 -16.65 -9.58
C PRO A 164 -0.40 -18.04 -9.16
N LYS A 165 0.46 -18.89 -8.58
CA LYS A 165 0.10 -20.22 -8.10
C LYS A 165 -0.24 -20.24 -6.61
N GLY A 166 0.09 -19.16 -5.89
CA GLY A 166 -0.11 -19.07 -4.45
C GLY A 166 0.84 -19.99 -3.66
N GLU A 167 2.04 -20.24 -4.18
CA GLU A 167 3.04 -21.13 -3.57
C GLU A 167 4.10 -20.36 -2.78
N THR A 168 4.16 -19.03 -2.93
CA THR A 168 5.17 -18.19 -2.30
C THR A 168 4.62 -17.51 -1.05
N ILE A 169 5.40 -17.58 0.03
CA ILE A 169 5.18 -16.79 1.25
C ILE A 169 6.40 -15.88 1.42
N GLU A 170 6.18 -14.58 1.37
CA GLU A 170 7.20 -13.59 1.65
C GLU A 170 7.33 -13.40 3.15
N ILE A 171 8.56 -13.55 3.67
CA ILE A 171 8.85 -13.49 5.10
C ILE A 171 9.78 -12.34 5.49
N ALA A 172 10.30 -11.61 4.50
CA ALA A 172 11.17 -10.47 4.70
C ALA A 172 11.20 -9.59 3.44
N GLU A 173 11.29 -8.29 3.66
CA GLU A 173 11.44 -7.29 2.59
C GLU A 173 12.70 -6.47 2.78
N LYS A 174 13.22 -5.94 1.67
CA LYS A 174 14.31 -4.97 1.70
C LYS A 174 13.78 -3.57 2.07
N ASN A 175 14.61 -2.82 2.78
CA ASN A 175 14.29 -1.41 3.05
C ASN A 175 14.23 -0.61 1.74
N LEU A 176 13.23 0.27 1.64
CA LEU A 176 13.05 1.22 0.56
C LEU A 176 13.58 2.60 0.98
N LEU A 177 14.34 3.24 0.09
CA LEU A 177 14.77 4.63 0.26
C LEU A 177 14.54 5.40 -1.05
N TRP A 178 13.60 6.33 -1.03
CA TRP A 178 13.36 7.25 -2.12
C TRP A 178 13.96 8.61 -1.82
N LEU A 179 14.79 9.11 -2.76
CA LEU A 179 15.41 10.40 -2.67
C LEU A 179 14.99 11.26 -3.87
N LYS A 180 14.55 12.48 -3.60
CA LYS A 180 14.28 13.49 -4.63
C LYS A 180 15.37 14.53 -4.59
N LEU A 181 16.15 14.63 -5.68
CA LEU A 181 17.22 15.57 -5.83
C LEU A 181 16.81 16.67 -6.81
N HIS A 182 16.89 17.93 -6.38
CA HIS A 182 16.60 19.09 -7.21
C HIS A 182 17.90 19.70 -7.71
N VAL A 183 18.09 19.70 -9.03
CA VAL A 183 19.26 20.32 -9.66
C VAL A 183 18.84 21.67 -10.22
N MET A 184 19.43 22.73 -9.70
CA MET A 184 19.13 24.12 -10.07
C MET A 184 20.19 24.66 -11.01
N GLY A 185 19.75 25.40 -12.03
CA GLY A 185 20.61 26.03 -13.00
C GLY A 185 20.41 27.55 -13.06
N LYS A 186 21.20 28.19 -13.90
CA LYS A 186 21.09 29.61 -14.24
C LYS A 186 20.91 29.76 -15.74
N GLN A 187 19.78 30.34 -16.16
CA GLN A 187 19.48 30.57 -17.55
C GLN A 187 20.41 31.64 -18.15
N THR A 188 20.81 31.42 -19.40
CA THR A 188 21.61 32.39 -20.19
C THR A 188 21.27 32.24 -21.68
N HIS A 189 21.70 33.17 -22.51
CA HIS A 189 21.59 33.06 -23.97
C HIS A 189 22.46 31.90 -24.48
N GLY A 190 21.93 31.11 -25.43
CA GLY A 190 22.59 29.90 -25.94
C GLY A 190 24.00 30.10 -26.51
N SER A 191 24.32 31.33 -27.00
CA SER A 191 25.68 31.72 -27.46
C SER A 191 26.64 32.12 -26.34
N ARG A 192 26.18 32.14 -25.06
CA ARG A 192 27.00 32.53 -23.90
C ARG A 192 26.86 31.49 -22.76
N PRO A 193 27.20 30.23 -23.00
CA PRO A 193 27.03 29.18 -22.01
C PRO A 193 27.82 29.48 -20.71
N ASP A 194 28.95 30.11 -20.80
CA ASP A 194 29.81 30.44 -19.65
C ASP A 194 29.18 31.42 -18.65
N SER A 195 28.12 32.14 -19.06
CA SER A 195 27.38 33.07 -18.19
C SER A 195 26.22 32.40 -17.43
N GLY A 196 25.98 31.14 -17.67
CA GLY A 196 24.92 30.33 -17.06
C GLY A 196 25.41 29.06 -16.41
N ASN A 197 24.46 28.26 -15.92
CA ASN A 197 24.69 26.89 -15.45
C ASN A 197 23.63 25.99 -16.02
N ASN A 198 24.01 24.97 -16.78
CA ASN A 198 23.07 24.05 -17.40
C ASN A 198 22.69 22.95 -16.41
N ALA A 199 21.49 23.08 -15.80
CA ALA A 199 20.98 22.11 -14.86
C ALA A 199 20.76 20.72 -15.48
N CYS A 200 20.44 20.64 -16.78
CA CYS A 200 20.24 19.37 -17.48
C CYS A 200 21.56 18.58 -17.56
N LEU A 201 22.66 19.23 -17.94
CA LEU A 201 23.97 18.58 -17.97
C LEU A 201 24.41 18.12 -16.57
N ALA A 202 24.21 18.99 -15.57
CA ALA A 202 24.51 18.64 -14.17
C ALA A 202 23.68 17.48 -13.64
N ALA A 203 22.38 17.43 -13.97
CA ALA A 203 21.49 16.34 -13.59
C ALA A 203 21.90 15.01 -14.25
N ASN A 204 22.28 15.04 -15.53
CA ASN A 204 22.77 13.85 -16.23
C ASN A 204 24.08 13.32 -15.63
N ASP A 205 25.05 14.18 -15.33
CA ASP A 205 26.30 13.76 -14.67
C ASP A 205 26.02 13.20 -13.27
N LEU A 206 25.14 13.87 -12.50
CA LEU A 206 24.71 13.37 -11.20
C LEU A 206 24.05 11.97 -11.29
N SER A 207 23.16 11.76 -12.25
CA SER A 207 22.49 10.47 -12.48
C SER A 207 23.51 9.36 -12.78
N LEU A 208 24.50 9.65 -13.64
CA LEU A 208 25.57 8.69 -13.96
C LEU A 208 26.45 8.37 -12.74
N ARG A 209 26.71 9.34 -11.88
CA ARG A 209 27.46 9.13 -10.63
C ARG A 209 26.66 8.33 -9.62
N LEU A 210 25.36 8.63 -9.48
CA LEU A 210 24.46 7.90 -8.61
C LEU A 210 24.37 6.42 -9.02
N ASN A 211 24.27 6.14 -10.32
CA ASN A 211 24.23 4.76 -10.80
C ASN A 211 25.49 3.95 -10.40
N LYS A 212 26.64 4.61 -10.25
CA LYS A 212 27.88 3.95 -9.78
C LYS A 212 27.83 3.56 -8.30
N LEU A 213 26.90 4.12 -7.50
CA LEU A 213 26.74 3.79 -6.08
C LEU A 213 26.33 2.34 -5.87
N GLU A 214 25.74 1.68 -6.89
CA GLU A 214 25.44 0.24 -6.82
C GLU A 214 26.65 -0.58 -6.39
N SER A 215 27.85 -0.21 -6.84
CA SER A 215 29.09 -0.87 -6.48
C SER A 215 29.45 -0.77 -4.99
N PHE A 216 28.94 0.22 -4.27
CA PHE A 216 29.15 0.38 -2.82
C PHE A 216 28.17 -0.48 -2.01
N PHE A 217 26.98 -0.76 -2.55
CA PHE A 217 25.97 -1.59 -1.93
C PHE A 217 26.08 -3.04 -2.39
N ASN A 218 27.30 -3.60 -2.31
CA ASN A 218 27.64 -4.93 -2.84
C ASN A 218 27.37 -6.08 -1.87
N LYS A 219 26.86 -5.81 -0.66
CA LYS A 219 26.49 -6.84 0.28
C LYS A 219 25.37 -7.70 -0.31
N LYS A 220 25.61 -9.02 -0.36
CA LYS A 220 24.61 -9.97 -0.80
C LYS A 220 23.96 -10.64 0.40
N ASP A 221 22.65 -10.85 0.29
CA ASP A 221 21.88 -11.61 1.26
C ASP A 221 20.91 -12.53 0.52
N ASN A 222 21.11 -13.83 0.68
CA ASN A 222 20.34 -14.84 -0.03
C ASN A 222 18.91 -15.00 0.48
N LEU A 223 18.52 -14.28 1.53
CA LEU A 223 17.13 -14.19 1.97
C LEU A 223 16.26 -13.44 0.95
N PHE A 224 16.87 -12.59 0.12
CA PHE A 224 16.14 -11.71 -0.80
C PHE A 224 16.35 -12.08 -2.27
N GLN A 225 15.35 -11.74 -3.10
CA GLN A 225 15.42 -11.89 -4.56
C GLN A 225 15.10 -10.52 -5.23
N PRO A 226 16.05 -9.88 -5.95
CA PRO A 226 17.47 -10.25 -6.09
C PRO A 226 18.22 -10.11 -4.76
N ASN A 227 19.32 -10.86 -4.60
CA ASN A 227 20.07 -10.92 -3.35
C ASN A 227 21.03 -9.73 -3.11
N TYR A 228 20.83 -8.63 -3.84
CA TYR A 228 21.62 -7.39 -3.75
C TYR A 228 20.70 -6.17 -3.69
N SER A 229 21.24 -5.02 -3.28
CA SER A 229 20.49 -3.76 -3.30
C SER A 229 20.32 -3.26 -4.73
N THR A 230 19.10 -2.91 -5.13
CA THR A 230 18.81 -2.31 -6.44
C THR A 230 18.94 -0.79 -6.37
N PHE A 231 19.35 -0.17 -7.47
CA PHE A 231 19.55 1.27 -7.56
C PHE A 231 18.98 1.78 -8.89
N GLN A 232 17.98 2.66 -8.84
CA GLN A 232 17.31 3.15 -10.05
C GLN A 232 17.17 4.67 -10.03
N PRO A 233 18.19 5.43 -10.51
CA PRO A 233 18.05 6.87 -10.69
C PRO A 233 17.11 7.16 -11.87
N THR A 234 16.14 8.05 -11.67
CA THR A 234 15.24 8.54 -12.71
C THR A 234 15.35 10.04 -12.85
N LEU A 235 15.16 10.58 -14.05
CA LEU A 235 15.09 12.01 -14.34
C LEU A 235 13.64 12.37 -14.68
N ARG A 236 13.15 13.47 -14.11
CA ARG A 236 11.83 14.05 -14.40
C ARG A 236 11.96 15.55 -14.61
#